data_757a7e46112cfd463aeae35ecfeb47a6
#
_entry.id   757a7e46112cfd463aeae35ecfeb47a6
#
_cell.length_a   1.000
_cell.length_b   1.000
_cell.length_c   1.000
_cell.angle_alpha   90.00
_cell.angle_beta   90.00
_cell.angle_gamma   90.00
#
_symmetry.space_group_name_H-M   'P 1'
#
loop_
_entity.id
_entity.type
_entity.pdbx_description
1 polymer ?
#
loop_
_entity_poly.entity_id
_entity_poly.type
_entity_poly.pdbx_seq_one_letter_code
_entity_poly.pdbx_strand_id
1 'polypeptide(L)'
;MKVYVVRHGDKAEGDYFNEYLKHQDEPLSESGEAKAEMLCTYFKDINISQIYTSEYLRTKQTAKYVAELKRITPKEDRRLNEIDNGAIESISDDEIKKQYPEFWTDFFSYSKDVRFPDGETGEEVKARQKELFDEILKYGQDVLLFSHEGYIRLLACHILGIPVYKRNQFKLDFCGIMELYYDVENKLWKIIRLNQIVEV
;
A
#
# COMPACT_ATOMS: atom_id res chain seq x y z
N MET A 1 -17.73 -10.21 3.03
CA MET A 1 -16.28 -10.42 3.15
C MET A 1 -15.62 -9.06 3.29
N LYS A 2 -14.67 -8.93 4.21
CA LYS A 2 -13.90 -7.70 4.42
C LYS A 2 -12.44 -7.88 4.01
N VAL A 3 -11.85 -6.81 3.51
CA VAL A 3 -10.39 -6.72 3.28
C VAL A 3 -9.90 -5.46 3.99
N TYR A 4 -8.90 -5.64 4.82
CA TYR A 4 -8.20 -4.55 5.49
C TYR A 4 -6.86 -4.33 4.79
N VAL A 5 -6.57 -3.08 4.42
CA VAL A 5 -5.29 -2.72 3.80
C VAL A 5 -4.62 -1.67 4.68
N VAL A 6 -3.43 -1.97 5.16
CA VAL A 6 -2.70 -1.13 6.11
C VAL A 6 -1.44 -0.60 5.43
N ARG A 7 -1.22 0.72 5.49
CA ARG A 7 0.07 1.31 5.13
C ARG A 7 1.11 0.91 6.18
N HIS A 8 2.33 0.59 5.75
CA HIS A 8 3.46 0.35 6.66
C HIS A 8 3.67 1.50 7.66
N GLY A 9 4.33 1.22 8.78
CA GLY A 9 4.75 2.21 9.78
C GLY A 9 5.81 3.17 9.26
N ASP A 10 6.14 4.18 10.06
CA ASP A 10 7.19 5.15 9.74
C ASP A 10 8.55 4.47 9.52
N LYS A 11 9.38 5.01 8.62
CA LYS A 11 10.63 4.42 8.18
C LYS A 11 11.82 5.05 8.91
N ALA A 12 12.87 4.26 9.16
CA ALA A 12 14.15 4.78 9.61
C ALA A 12 14.81 5.61 8.48
N GLU A 13 15.58 6.63 8.89
CA GLU A 13 16.42 7.39 7.96
C GLU A 13 17.72 6.61 7.69
N GLY A 14 18.21 6.67 6.47
CA GLY A 14 19.46 6.04 6.06
C GLY A 14 19.42 5.53 4.61
N ASP A 15 20.53 4.93 4.19
CA ASP A 15 20.65 4.25 2.91
C ASP A 15 20.51 2.74 3.14
N TYR A 16 19.43 2.17 2.61
CA TYR A 16 19.06 0.76 2.77
C TYR A 16 18.79 0.11 1.41
N PHE A 17 19.61 0.44 0.41
CA PHE A 17 19.41 -0.11 -0.93
C PHE A 17 19.44 -1.64 -0.93
N ASN A 18 18.36 -2.23 -1.42
CA ASN A 18 18.20 -3.67 -1.54
C ASN A 18 18.41 -4.09 -3.01
N GLU A 19 19.49 -4.79 -3.29
CA GLU A 19 19.86 -5.22 -4.66
C GLU A 19 18.83 -6.18 -5.29
N TYR A 20 18.11 -6.94 -4.49
CA TYR A 20 17.07 -7.84 -4.98
C TYR A 20 15.82 -7.07 -5.44
N LEU A 21 15.35 -6.13 -4.62
CA LEU A 21 14.21 -5.28 -4.95
C LEU A 21 14.59 -4.17 -5.93
N LYS A 22 15.88 -3.79 -6.00
CA LYS A 22 16.42 -2.62 -6.72
C LYS A 22 15.84 -1.28 -6.22
N HIS A 23 15.46 -1.23 -4.98
CA HIS A 23 14.83 -0.11 -4.29
C HIS A 23 15.37 0.07 -2.88
N GLN A 24 15.06 1.21 -2.28
CA GLN A 24 15.29 1.45 -0.86
C GLN A 24 14.32 0.60 -0.03
N ASP A 25 14.85 -0.19 0.90
CA ASP A 25 14.09 -1.12 1.74
C ASP A 25 14.29 -0.79 3.23
N GLU A 26 13.98 0.45 3.56
CA GLU A 26 14.17 0.98 4.90
C GLU A 26 13.37 0.18 5.94
N PRO A 27 13.97 -0.16 7.10
CA PRO A 27 13.24 -0.74 8.23
C PRO A 27 12.32 0.31 8.85
N LEU A 28 11.46 -0.12 9.77
CA LEU A 28 10.69 0.81 10.59
C LEU A 28 11.60 1.60 11.52
N SER A 29 11.23 2.86 11.78
CA SER A 29 11.77 3.65 12.88
C SER A 29 11.20 3.15 14.22
N GLU A 30 11.74 3.62 15.36
CA GLU A 30 11.18 3.33 16.67
C GLU A 30 9.70 3.78 16.79
N SER A 31 9.37 4.94 16.22
CA SER A 31 7.98 5.42 16.18
C SER A 31 7.11 4.57 15.27
N GLY A 32 7.67 4.05 14.18
CA GLY A 32 7.00 3.13 13.26
C GLY A 32 6.67 1.79 13.92
N GLU A 33 7.61 1.22 14.68
CA GLU A 33 7.43 -0.01 15.45
C GLU A 33 6.33 0.17 16.51
N ALA A 34 6.35 1.27 17.27
CA ALA A 34 5.34 1.55 18.30
C ALA A 34 3.94 1.67 17.68
N LYS A 35 3.79 2.38 16.55
CA LYS A 35 2.51 2.47 15.83
C LYS A 35 2.05 1.13 15.25
N ALA A 36 2.98 0.30 14.77
CA ALA A 36 2.67 -1.03 14.26
C ALA A 36 2.12 -1.94 15.37
N GLU A 37 2.69 -1.87 16.58
CA GLU A 37 2.18 -2.61 17.74
C GLU A 37 0.75 -2.20 18.11
N MET A 38 0.43 -0.90 18.04
CA MET A 38 -0.93 -0.39 18.33
C MET A 38 -2.01 -0.98 17.41
N LEU A 39 -1.68 -1.45 16.22
CA LEU A 39 -2.61 -2.14 15.32
C LEU A 39 -3.25 -3.36 16.00
N CYS A 40 -2.57 -3.99 16.97
CA CYS A 40 -3.11 -5.10 17.74
C CYS A 40 -4.42 -4.71 18.46
N THR A 41 -4.53 -3.48 18.96
CA THR A 41 -5.75 -2.99 19.62
C THR A 41 -6.94 -2.97 18.66
N TYR A 42 -6.71 -2.56 17.42
CA TYR A 42 -7.76 -2.54 16.40
C TYR A 42 -8.17 -3.95 15.95
N PHE A 43 -7.17 -4.81 15.71
CA PHE A 43 -7.42 -6.13 15.13
C PHE A 43 -7.74 -7.23 16.15
N LYS A 44 -7.59 -7.03 17.46
CA LYS A 44 -7.76 -8.08 18.48
C LYS A 44 -9.06 -8.88 18.35
N ASP A 45 -10.18 -8.20 18.12
CA ASP A 45 -11.51 -8.81 18.06
C ASP A 45 -12.00 -9.05 16.62
N ILE A 46 -11.19 -8.74 15.59
CA ILE A 46 -11.51 -8.94 14.20
C ILE A 46 -11.00 -10.33 13.76
N ASN A 47 -11.89 -11.13 13.18
CA ASN A 47 -11.47 -12.43 12.65
C ASN A 47 -10.76 -12.24 11.32
N ILE A 48 -9.48 -12.56 11.28
CA ILE A 48 -8.63 -12.52 10.07
C ILE A 48 -8.22 -13.96 9.75
N SER A 49 -8.39 -14.37 8.50
CA SER A 49 -8.07 -15.71 8.04
C SER A 49 -6.69 -15.82 7.37
N GLN A 50 -6.24 -14.73 6.75
CA GLN A 50 -4.91 -14.65 6.11
C GLN A 50 -4.34 -13.24 6.23
N ILE A 51 -3.01 -13.17 6.30
CA ILE A 51 -2.23 -11.94 6.31
C ILE A 51 -1.27 -11.97 5.13
N TYR A 52 -1.21 -10.89 4.36
CA TYR A 52 -0.27 -10.72 3.27
C TYR A 52 0.57 -9.45 3.50
N THR A 53 1.82 -9.50 3.07
CA THR A 53 2.72 -8.34 3.05
C THR A 53 3.27 -8.16 1.65
N SER A 54 3.72 -6.95 1.32
CA SER A 54 4.62 -6.78 0.19
C SER A 54 5.98 -7.44 0.48
N GLU A 55 6.87 -7.43 -0.50
CA GLU A 55 8.25 -7.94 -0.35
C GLU A 55 9.13 -7.04 0.52
N TYR A 56 8.73 -5.78 0.78
CA TYR A 56 9.50 -4.78 1.52
C TYR A 56 9.53 -5.05 3.02
N LEU A 57 10.72 -4.87 3.63
CA LEU A 57 10.97 -5.10 5.06
C LEU A 57 9.98 -4.36 5.95
N ARG A 58 9.72 -3.08 5.67
CA ARG A 58 8.81 -2.23 6.46
C ARG A 58 7.38 -2.77 6.55
N THR A 59 6.87 -3.44 5.50
CA THR A 59 5.54 -4.06 5.56
C THR A 59 5.53 -5.33 6.40
N LYS A 60 6.60 -6.13 6.34
CA LYS A 60 6.79 -7.33 7.15
C LYS A 60 6.90 -6.99 8.62
N GLN A 61 7.68 -5.96 8.96
CA GLN A 61 7.82 -5.47 10.33
C GLN A 61 6.49 -4.90 10.85
N THR A 62 5.75 -4.13 10.05
CA THR A 62 4.43 -3.63 10.45
C THR A 62 3.44 -4.77 10.70
N ALA A 63 3.49 -5.83 9.91
CA ALA A 63 2.59 -6.98 10.05
C ALA A 63 2.89 -7.85 11.28
N LYS A 64 4.14 -7.86 11.76
CA LYS A 64 4.67 -8.77 12.76
C LYS A 64 3.77 -8.89 13.99
N TYR A 65 3.40 -7.78 14.60
CA TYR A 65 2.64 -7.76 15.84
C TYR A 65 1.24 -8.36 15.71
N VAL A 66 0.52 -7.97 14.64
CA VAL A 66 -0.81 -8.52 14.37
C VAL A 66 -0.72 -9.99 13.96
N ALA A 67 0.30 -10.38 13.21
CA ALA A 67 0.56 -11.77 12.82
C ALA A 67 0.79 -12.66 14.05
N GLU A 68 1.59 -12.22 15.00
CA GLU A 68 1.82 -12.90 16.28
C GLU A 68 0.53 -13.00 17.10
N LEU A 69 -0.22 -11.89 17.26
CA LEU A 69 -1.50 -11.86 17.96
C LEU A 69 -2.50 -12.88 17.38
N LYS A 70 -2.58 -12.96 16.04
CA LYS A 70 -3.51 -13.84 15.33
C LYS A 70 -2.97 -15.25 15.13
N ARG A 71 -1.68 -15.50 15.40
CA ARG A 71 -0.98 -16.76 15.14
C ARG A 71 -1.07 -17.17 13.66
N ILE A 72 -0.95 -16.19 12.76
CA ILE A 72 -0.98 -16.39 11.32
C ILE A 72 0.39 -16.00 10.76
N THR A 73 0.98 -16.90 9.97
CA THR A 73 2.21 -16.59 9.24
C THR A 73 1.86 -15.76 8.01
N PRO A 74 2.38 -14.53 7.87
CA PRO A 74 2.15 -13.69 6.70
C PRO A 74 2.71 -14.34 5.43
N LYS A 75 2.02 -14.12 4.31
CA LYS A 75 2.49 -14.51 2.98
C LYS A 75 2.98 -13.27 2.24
N GLU A 76 4.16 -13.37 1.66
CA GLU A 76 4.66 -12.31 0.77
C GLU A 76 3.98 -12.39 -0.59
N ASP A 77 3.57 -11.21 -1.10
CA ASP A 77 3.00 -11.07 -2.43
C ASP A 77 3.47 -9.78 -3.08
N ARG A 78 4.25 -9.90 -4.15
CA ARG A 78 4.80 -8.76 -4.89
C ARG A 78 3.73 -7.83 -5.46
N ARG A 79 2.52 -8.32 -5.65
CA ARG A 79 1.38 -7.51 -6.12
C ARG A 79 0.99 -6.43 -5.11
N LEU A 80 1.49 -6.50 -3.85
CA LEU A 80 1.34 -5.50 -2.80
C LEU A 80 2.48 -4.49 -2.73
N ASN A 81 3.52 -4.62 -3.58
CA ASN A 81 4.64 -3.68 -3.59
C ASN A 81 4.18 -2.25 -3.89
N GLU A 82 4.96 -1.27 -3.43
CA GLU A 82 4.74 0.13 -3.80
C GLU A 82 4.76 0.30 -5.33
N ILE A 83 4.15 1.34 -5.83
CA ILE A 83 4.35 1.72 -7.24
C ILE A 83 5.84 1.96 -7.47
N ASP A 84 6.35 1.34 -8.50
CA ASP A 84 7.76 1.50 -8.88
C ASP A 84 7.99 2.91 -9.42
N ASN A 85 8.70 3.72 -8.62
CA ASN A 85 9.08 5.08 -9.00
C ASN A 85 10.31 5.11 -9.93
N GLY A 86 10.93 3.95 -10.20
CA GLY A 86 12.04 3.82 -11.12
C GLY A 86 13.21 4.75 -10.82
N ALA A 87 13.73 5.41 -11.84
CA ALA A 87 14.92 6.23 -11.75
C ALA A 87 14.78 7.48 -10.86
N ILE A 88 13.58 7.85 -10.44
CA ILE A 88 13.38 9.06 -9.62
C ILE A 88 13.27 8.78 -8.11
N GLU A 89 13.33 7.53 -7.68
CA GLU A 89 13.11 7.16 -6.27
C GLU A 89 14.05 7.84 -5.28
N SER A 90 15.32 8.06 -5.68
CA SER A 90 16.38 8.53 -4.79
C SER A 90 16.93 9.90 -5.17
N ILE A 91 16.26 10.67 -6.00
CA ILE A 91 16.70 11.99 -6.42
C ILE A 91 15.72 13.09 -5.97
N SER A 92 16.25 14.30 -5.77
CA SER A 92 15.47 15.44 -5.32
C SER A 92 14.47 15.94 -6.39
N ASP A 93 13.44 16.64 -5.95
CA ASP A 93 12.46 17.28 -6.85
C ASP A 93 13.13 18.19 -7.88
N ASP A 94 14.18 18.92 -7.50
CA ASP A 94 14.90 19.81 -8.41
C ASP A 94 15.70 19.04 -9.46
N GLU A 95 16.25 17.88 -9.08
CA GLU A 95 16.90 16.98 -10.03
C GLU A 95 15.90 16.32 -10.96
N ILE A 96 14.72 15.90 -10.45
CA ILE A 96 13.63 15.36 -11.29
C ILE A 96 13.20 16.40 -12.32
N LYS A 97 12.95 17.64 -11.93
CA LYS A 97 12.61 18.74 -12.85
C LYS A 97 13.66 18.96 -13.94
N LYS A 98 14.94 18.83 -13.58
CA LYS A 98 16.05 19.04 -14.50
C LYS A 98 16.24 17.87 -15.47
N GLN A 99 16.18 16.63 -14.96
CA GLN A 99 16.46 15.42 -15.74
C GLN A 99 15.25 14.91 -16.50
N TYR A 100 14.04 15.09 -15.94
CA TYR A 100 12.77 14.58 -16.46
C TYR A 100 11.67 15.67 -16.53
N PRO A 101 11.92 16.81 -17.23
CA PRO A 101 11.01 17.96 -17.21
C PRO A 101 9.61 17.67 -17.77
N GLU A 102 9.50 16.81 -18.77
CA GLU A 102 8.21 16.39 -19.33
C GLU A 102 7.43 15.54 -18.32
N PHE A 103 8.10 14.55 -17.70
CA PHE A 103 7.50 13.75 -16.63
C PHE A 103 6.98 14.64 -15.50
N TRP A 104 7.82 15.59 -15.02
CA TRP A 104 7.43 16.51 -13.96
C TRP A 104 6.16 17.28 -14.30
N THR A 105 6.14 17.91 -15.48
CA THR A 105 5.00 18.72 -15.95
C THR A 105 3.73 17.87 -16.04
N ASP A 106 3.83 16.71 -16.66
CA ASP A 106 2.72 15.79 -16.87
C ASP A 106 2.18 15.21 -15.56
N PHE A 107 3.07 14.77 -14.66
CA PHE A 107 2.72 14.17 -13.39
C PHE A 107 1.95 15.14 -12.49
N PHE A 108 2.42 16.39 -12.38
CA PHE A 108 1.77 17.42 -11.58
C PHE A 108 0.60 18.13 -12.28
N SER A 109 0.32 17.81 -13.53
CA SER A 109 -0.91 18.26 -14.20
C SER A 109 -2.17 17.60 -13.66
N TYR A 110 -2.02 16.39 -13.04
CA TYR A 110 -3.13 15.54 -12.57
C TYR A 110 -4.22 15.30 -13.62
N SER A 111 -3.83 15.25 -14.89
CA SER A 111 -4.75 15.15 -16.04
C SER A 111 -4.67 13.84 -16.80
N LYS A 112 -3.57 13.10 -16.62
CA LYS A 112 -3.33 11.80 -17.24
C LYS A 112 -2.49 10.89 -16.36
N ASP A 113 -2.53 9.57 -16.60
CA ASP A 113 -1.59 8.63 -16.01
C ASP A 113 -0.23 8.76 -16.71
N VAL A 114 0.84 8.84 -15.92
CA VAL A 114 2.19 9.05 -16.40
C VAL A 114 3.06 7.91 -15.89
N ARG A 115 3.85 7.32 -16.78
CA ARG A 115 4.86 6.32 -16.41
C ARG A 115 6.00 7.00 -15.66
N PHE A 116 6.35 6.47 -14.50
CA PHE A 116 7.61 6.83 -13.84
C PHE A 116 8.80 6.43 -14.74
N PRO A 117 9.84 7.27 -14.87
CA PRO A 117 11.04 6.91 -15.63
C PRO A 117 11.61 5.56 -15.17
N ASP A 118 11.68 4.59 -16.06
CA ASP A 118 12.08 3.20 -15.77
C ASP A 118 11.21 2.47 -14.71
N GLY A 119 10.02 2.99 -14.43
CA GLY A 119 9.11 2.46 -13.42
C GLY A 119 7.72 2.11 -13.95
N GLU A 120 6.73 2.07 -13.05
CA GLU A 120 5.34 1.70 -13.34
C GLU A 120 4.46 2.90 -13.70
N THR A 121 3.31 2.63 -14.31
CA THR A 121 2.15 3.51 -14.38
C THR A 121 1.13 3.17 -13.29
N GLY A 122 0.20 4.09 -13.02
CA GLY A 122 -0.91 3.80 -12.11
C GLY A 122 -1.85 2.70 -12.63
N GLU A 123 -2.04 2.59 -13.95
CA GLU A 123 -2.88 1.52 -14.55
C GLU A 123 -2.21 0.14 -14.44
N GLU A 124 -0.88 0.03 -14.48
CA GLU A 124 -0.18 -1.24 -14.24
C GLU A 124 -0.34 -1.69 -12.79
N VAL A 125 -0.23 -0.78 -11.82
CA VAL A 125 -0.52 -1.10 -10.42
C VAL A 125 -1.96 -1.55 -10.25
N LYS A 126 -2.92 -0.86 -10.87
CA LYS A 126 -4.34 -1.25 -10.84
C LYS A 126 -4.58 -2.64 -11.45
N ALA A 127 -3.85 -3.01 -12.49
CA ALA A 127 -3.93 -4.35 -13.09
C ALA A 127 -3.51 -5.43 -12.08
N ARG A 128 -2.34 -5.27 -11.41
CA ARG A 128 -1.89 -6.23 -10.39
C ARG A 128 -2.77 -6.24 -9.13
N GLN A 129 -3.40 -5.11 -8.78
CA GLN A 129 -4.42 -5.06 -7.73
C GLN A 129 -5.64 -5.92 -8.09
N LYS A 130 -6.12 -5.78 -9.34
CA LYS A 130 -7.25 -6.58 -9.81
C LYS A 130 -6.97 -8.08 -9.71
N GLU A 131 -5.80 -8.53 -10.15
CA GLU A 131 -5.40 -9.95 -10.06
C GLU A 131 -5.42 -10.45 -8.62
N LEU A 132 -4.84 -9.70 -7.68
CA LEU A 132 -4.82 -10.05 -6.26
C LEU A 132 -6.24 -10.10 -5.68
N PHE A 133 -7.07 -9.10 -5.96
CA PHE A 133 -8.43 -9.03 -5.44
C PHE A 133 -9.36 -10.09 -6.04
N ASP A 134 -9.17 -10.46 -7.31
CA ASP A 134 -9.87 -11.59 -7.93
C ASP A 134 -9.51 -12.93 -7.25
N GLU A 135 -8.27 -13.09 -6.78
CA GLU A 135 -7.83 -14.25 -6.02
C GLU A 135 -8.42 -14.26 -4.60
N ILE A 136 -8.36 -13.12 -3.90
CA ILE A 136 -8.93 -12.94 -2.55
C ILE A 136 -10.43 -13.25 -2.55
N LEU A 137 -11.16 -12.81 -3.58
CA LEU A 137 -12.58 -13.09 -3.72
C LEU A 137 -12.92 -14.58 -3.77
N LYS A 138 -12.05 -15.40 -4.37
CA LYS A 138 -12.24 -16.86 -4.41
C LYS A 138 -12.10 -17.51 -3.03
N TYR A 139 -11.31 -16.90 -2.15
CA TYR A 139 -11.20 -17.36 -0.76
C TYR A 139 -12.48 -17.10 0.05
N GLY A 140 -13.18 -16.00 -0.20
CA GLY A 140 -14.42 -15.63 0.46
C GLY A 140 -14.31 -15.35 1.96
N GLN A 141 -13.10 -15.12 2.50
CA GLN A 141 -12.83 -14.88 3.91
C GLN A 141 -12.15 -13.53 4.12
N ASP A 142 -12.23 -13.02 5.35
CA ASP A 142 -11.65 -11.73 5.71
C ASP A 142 -10.13 -11.82 5.74
N VAL A 143 -9.44 -10.88 5.07
CA VAL A 143 -7.98 -10.85 4.95
C VAL A 143 -7.41 -9.48 5.33
N LEU A 144 -6.14 -9.49 5.75
CA LEU A 144 -5.38 -8.31 6.11
C LEU A 144 -4.14 -8.20 5.21
N LEU A 145 -3.99 -7.05 4.57
CA LEU A 145 -2.92 -6.74 3.62
C LEU A 145 -2.07 -5.60 4.19
N PHE A 146 -0.75 -5.72 4.14
CA PHE A 146 0.19 -4.65 4.48
C PHE A 146 0.89 -4.18 3.21
N SER A 147 0.77 -2.89 2.91
CA SER A 147 1.24 -2.30 1.67
C SER A 147 1.71 -0.85 1.89
N HIS A 148 1.65 -0.02 0.88
CA HIS A 148 2.28 1.28 0.79
C HIS A 148 1.28 2.37 0.43
N GLU A 149 1.69 3.63 0.58
CA GLU A 149 0.82 4.78 0.36
C GLU A 149 0.33 4.90 -1.08
N GLY A 150 1.25 4.86 -2.06
CA GLY A 150 0.90 4.97 -3.47
C GLY A 150 0.00 3.83 -3.92
N TYR A 151 0.31 2.60 -3.49
CA TYR A 151 -0.53 1.43 -3.74
C TYR A 151 -1.96 1.62 -3.22
N ILE A 152 -2.13 2.05 -1.95
CA ILE A 152 -3.46 2.19 -1.33
C ILE A 152 -4.25 3.35 -1.95
N ARG A 153 -3.59 4.46 -2.30
CA ARG A 153 -4.19 5.56 -3.04
C ARG A 153 -4.73 5.13 -4.41
N LEU A 154 -3.95 4.31 -5.13
CA LEU A 154 -4.36 3.73 -6.40
C LEU A 154 -5.50 2.72 -6.22
N LEU A 155 -5.48 1.93 -5.14
CA LEU A 155 -6.58 1.03 -4.82
C LEU A 155 -7.89 1.80 -4.55
N ALA A 156 -7.83 2.94 -3.88
CA ALA A 156 -9.00 3.81 -3.73
C ALA A 156 -9.55 4.27 -5.08
N CYS A 157 -8.67 4.69 -6.01
CA CYS A 157 -9.09 5.02 -7.37
C CYS A 157 -9.75 3.83 -8.08
N HIS A 158 -9.15 2.64 -7.96
CA HIS A 158 -9.66 1.41 -8.56
C HIS A 158 -11.07 1.08 -8.05
N ILE A 159 -11.26 1.05 -6.73
CA ILE A 159 -12.55 0.71 -6.10
C ILE A 159 -13.65 1.72 -6.45
N LEU A 160 -13.31 3.01 -6.51
CA LEU A 160 -14.25 4.08 -6.83
C LEU A 160 -14.48 4.27 -8.34
N GLY A 161 -13.73 3.57 -9.20
CA GLY A 161 -13.82 3.72 -10.65
C GLY A 161 -13.39 5.09 -11.16
N ILE A 162 -12.52 5.80 -10.44
CA ILE A 162 -11.98 7.10 -10.83
C ILE A 162 -10.58 6.96 -11.45
N PRO A 163 -10.16 7.91 -12.28
CA PRO A 163 -8.85 7.85 -12.93
C PRO A 163 -7.69 7.76 -11.94
N VAL A 164 -6.70 6.90 -12.21
CA VAL A 164 -5.54 6.64 -11.34
C VAL A 164 -4.68 7.88 -11.07
N TYR A 165 -4.67 8.85 -11.97
CA TYR A 165 -3.96 10.12 -11.76
C TYR A 165 -4.62 11.03 -10.71
N LYS A 166 -5.78 10.66 -10.18
CA LYS A 166 -6.43 11.33 -9.03
C LYS A 166 -5.96 10.80 -7.67
N ARG A 167 -5.05 9.82 -7.64
CA ARG A 167 -4.56 9.17 -6.40
C ARG A 167 -4.07 10.14 -5.32
N ASN A 168 -3.50 11.29 -5.71
CA ASN A 168 -2.99 12.28 -4.76
C ASN A 168 -4.08 13.08 -4.02
N GLN A 169 -5.36 12.85 -4.33
CA GLN A 169 -6.49 13.41 -3.57
C GLN A 169 -6.77 12.63 -2.27
N PHE A 170 -6.13 11.48 -2.08
CA PHE A 170 -6.26 10.67 -0.87
C PHE A 170 -5.05 10.87 0.04
N LYS A 171 -5.31 11.04 1.34
CA LYS A 171 -4.28 11.05 2.38
C LYS A 171 -4.25 9.71 3.09
N LEU A 172 -3.07 9.17 3.28
CA LEU A 172 -2.83 7.95 4.06
C LEU A 172 -1.68 8.22 5.04
N ASP A 173 -1.95 8.12 6.32
CA ASP A 173 -0.93 8.21 7.36
C ASP A 173 -0.25 6.85 7.58
N PHE A 174 0.92 6.82 8.20
CA PHE A 174 1.59 5.58 8.58
C PHE A 174 0.69 4.75 9.51
N CYS A 175 0.63 3.45 9.30
CA CYS A 175 -0.31 2.51 9.93
C CYS A 175 -1.79 2.86 9.69
N GLY A 176 -2.11 3.74 8.74
CA GLY A 176 -3.49 4.04 8.35
C GLY A 176 -4.16 2.84 7.69
N ILE A 177 -5.39 2.56 8.11
CA ILE A 177 -6.18 1.40 7.71
C ILE A 177 -7.24 1.83 6.69
N MET A 178 -7.28 1.14 5.55
CA MET A 178 -8.42 1.13 4.64
C MET A 178 -9.23 -0.14 4.92
N GLU A 179 -10.53 -0.01 5.21
CA GLU A 179 -11.46 -1.13 5.35
C GLU A 179 -12.36 -1.20 4.12
N LEU A 180 -12.32 -2.33 3.45
CA LEU A 180 -13.14 -2.64 2.29
C LEU A 180 -14.16 -3.72 2.64
N TYR A 181 -15.34 -3.62 2.05
CA TYR A 181 -16.39 -4.63 2.11
C TYR A 181 -16.82 -5.03 0.70
N TYR A 182 -16.80 -6.33 0.42
CA TYR A 182 -17.38 -6.85 -0.82
C TYR A 182 -18.85 -7.18 -0.63
N ASP A 183 -19.69 -6.45 -1.36
CA ASP A 183 -21.12 -6.68 -1.45
C ASP A 183 -21.39 -7.77 -2.48
N VAL A 184 -21.75 -8.96 -2.01
CA VAL A 184 -21.96 -10.14 -2.86
C VAL A 184 -23.18 -9.98 -3.78
N GLU A 185 -24.23 -9.32 -3.29
CA GLU A 185 -25.48 -9.15 -4.04
C GLU A 185 -25.25 -8.21 -5.23
N ASN A 186 -24.56 -7.10 -5.00
CA ASN A 186 -24.30 -6.09 -6.02
C ASN A 186 -22.97 -6.32 -6.77
N LYS A 187 -22.16 -7.31 -6.36
CA LYS A 187 -20.85 -7.66 -6.93
C LYS A 187 -19.89 -6.47 -7.00
N LEU A 188 -19.84 -5.67 -5.95
CA LEU A 188 -19.00 -4.48 -5.90
C LEU A 188 -18.27 -4.33 -4.56
N TRP A 189 -17.13 -3.69 -4.60
CA TRP A 189 -16.39 -3.28 -3.43
C TRP A 189 -16.88 -1.93 -2.90
N LYS A 190 -16.97 -1.81 -1.58
CA LYS A 190 -17.30 -0.56 -0.87
C LYS A 190 -16.13 -0.17 0.03
N ILE A 191 -15.73 1.08 0.01
CA ILE A 191 -14.79 1.63 1.00
C ILE A 191 -15.62 1.99 2.25
N ILE A 192 -15.41 1.27 3.34
CA ILE A 192 -16.10 1.51 4.61
C ILE A 192 -15.36 2.57 5.43
N ARG A 193 -14.01 2.49 5.44
CA ARG A 193 -13.13 3.48 6.06
C ARG A 193 -11.91 3.69 5.19
N LEU A 194 -11.41 4.91 5.17
CA LEU A 194 -10.16 5.26 4.53
C LEU A 194 -9.31 6.03 5.54
N ASN A 195 -8.06 5.59 5.75
CA ASN A 195 -7.13 6.22 6.69
C ASN A 195 -7.60 6.21 8.15
N GLN A 196 -8.19 5.10 8.62
CA GLN A 196 -8.48 4.94 10.05
C GLN A 196 -7.18 4.79 10.82
N ILE A 197 -6.93 5.69 11.76
CA ILE A 197 -5.78 5.64 12.68
C ILE A 197 -6.22 5.01 13.99
N VAL A 198 -5.33 4.23 14.60
CA VAL A 198 -5.49 3.71 15.97
C VAL A 198 -4.82 4.71 16.89
N GLU A 199 -5.63 5.32 17.77
CA GLU A 199 -5.17 6.22 18.82
C GLU A 199 -5.20 5.50 20.16
N VAL A 200 -4.31 5.91 21.07
CA VAL A 200 -4.25 5.38 22.45
C VAL A 200 -5.33 6.04 23.31
#